data_9585122f4e4174a566e267872e5649a8
#
_entry.id   9585122f4e4174a566e267872e5649a8
#
_cell.length_a   1.000
_cell.length_b   1.000
_cell.length_c   1.000
_cell.angle_alpha   90.00
_cell.angle_beta   90.00
_cell.angle_gamma   90.00
#
_symmetry.space_group_name_H-M   'P 1'
#
loop_
_entity.id
_entity.type
_entity.pdbx_description
1 polymer ?
#
loop_
_entity_poly.entity_id
_entity_poly.type
_entity_poly.pdbx_seq_one_letter_code
_entity_poly.pdbx_strand_id
1 'polypeptide(L)'
;STRKESSAASDVYKRQIIRNVSEITEWYGSYQQECEVLGGMCLNIFLSCALMSLKLWQLASLAVPLTLTLLIQVAVIGAFAYFIIFRVMGGGYEAAVMAAGTCGFGLGATPNAIANMNAMCERYGSAHTAYFVIPLIGAFVVDFLNASILMVFMNLLK
;
A
#
# COMPACT_ATOMS: atom_id res chain seq x y z
N SER A 1 -2.52 -2.64 23.57
CA SER A 1 -2.01 -2.19 22.26
C SER A 1 -0.49 -2.04 22.25
N THR A 2 0.11 -1.47 23.29
CA THR A 2 1.57 -1.24 23.42
C THR A 2 2.45 -2.49 23.23
N ARG A 3 1.97 -3.68 23.59
CA ARG A 3 2.72 -4.94 23.45
C ARG A 3 2.84 -5.41 22.00
N LYS A 4 1.87 -5.10 21.13
CA LYS A 4 1.92 -5.41 19.69
C LYS A 4 2.82 -4.44 18.95
N GLU A 5 2.82 -3.17 19.32
CA GLU A 5 3.67 -2.15 18.71
C GLU A 5 5.16 -2.36 19.04
N SER A 6 5.47 -2.74 20.29
CA SER A 6 6.85 -3.09 20.67
C SER A 6 7.35 -4.34 19.98
N SER A 7 6.47 -5.33 19.70
CA SER A 7 6.82 -6.53 18.92
C SER A 7 7.15 -6.17 17.46
N ALA A 8 6.31 -5.36 16.80
CA ALA A 8 6.54 -4.95 15.41
C ALA A 8 7.85 -4.14 15.26
N ALA A 9 8.12 -3.21 16.17
CA ALA A 9 9.37 -2.46 16.18
C ALA A 9 10.58 -3.39 16.38
N SER A 10 10.49 -4.34 17.32
CA SER A 10 11.54 -5.34 17.55
C SER A 10 11.84 -6.19 16.30
N ASP A 11 10.81 -6.56 15.53
CA ASP A 11 10.97 -7.36 14.32
C ASP A 11 11.63 -6.57 13.20
N VAL A 12 11.36 -5.28 13.08
CA VAL A 12 12.03 -4.38 12.13
C VAL A 12 13.51 -4.26 12.46
N TYR A 13 13.87 -4.03 13.74
CA TYR A 13 15.27 -3.94 14.15
C TYR A 13 16.03 -5.26 13.94
N LYS A 14 15.41 -6.39 14.24
CA LYS A 14 16.01 -7.71 13.98
C LYS A 14 16.30 -7.94 12.51
N ARG A 15 15.36 -7.59 11.62
CA ARG A 15 15.55 -7.67 10.16
C ARG A 15 16.69 -6.78 9.69
N GLN A 16 16.79 -5.57 10.22
CA GLN A 16 17.83 -4.62 9.85
C GLN A 16 19.22 -5.08 10.31
N ILE A 17 19.33 -5.65 11.53
CA ILE A 17 20.57 -6.23 12.02
C ILE A 17 20.99 -7.43 11.17
N ILE A 18 20.06 -8.35 10.88
CA ILE A 18 20.34 -9.54 10.04
C ILE A 18 20.78 -9.12 8.64
N ARG A 19 20.13 -8.12 8.06
CA ARG A 19 20.50 -7.60 6.75
C ARG A 19 21.90 -6.97 6.74
N ASN A 20 22.20 -6.11 7.70
CA ASN A 20 23.51 -5.47 7.81
C ASN A 20 24.63 -6.50 8.06
N VAL A 21 24.39 -7.50 8.91
CA VAL A 21 25.35 -8.57 9.15
C VAL A 21 25.54 -9.43 7.90
N SER A 22 24.48 -9.73 7.15
CA SER A 22 24.55 -10.47 5.90
C SER A 22 25.29 -9.70 4.81
N GLU A 23 25.11 -8.39 4.71
CA GLU A 23 25.83 -7.52 3.75
C GLU A 23 27.33 -7.40 4.10
N ILE A 24 27.69 -7.38 5.39
CA ILE A 24 29.08 -7.27 5.86
C ILE A 24 29.83 -8.59 5.69
N THR A 25 29.15 -9.72 5.87
CA THR A 25 29.81 -11.05 5.87
C THR A 25 29.85 -11.71 4.50
N GLU A 26 29.18 -11.14 3.46
CA GLU A 26 29.01 -11.73 2.12
C GLU A 26 28.58 -13.24 2.14
N TRP A 27 28.10 -13.71 3.29
CA TRP A 27 27.88 -15.12 3.55
C TRP A 27 26.55 -15.64 2.95
N TYR A 28 25.63 -14.73 2.67
CA TYR A 28 24.40 -15.05 1.96
C TYR A 28 24.34 -14.20 0.70
N GLY A 29 24.39 -14.87 -0.46
CA GLY A 29 24.00 -14.25 -1.71
C GLY A 29 22.64 -13.58 -1.53
N SER A 30 22.40 -12.49 -2.25
CA SER A 30 21.17 -11.70 -2.19
C SER A 30 19.96 -12.55 -2.59
N TYR A 31 19.37 -13.27 -1.65
CA TYR A 31 18.09 -13.98 -1.81
C TYR A 31 16.89 -13.04 -1.76
N GLN A 32 17.08 -11.80 -2.17
CA GLN A 32 16.00 -10.79 -2.17
C GLN A 32 14.84 -11.22 -3.05
N GLN A 33 15.15 -11.79 -4.19
CA GLN A 33 14.16 -12.24 -5.18
C GLN A 33 13.35 -13.43 -4.66
N GLU A 34 13.99 -14.39 -4.00
CA GLU A 34 13.32 -15.54 -3.39
C GLU A 34 12.45 -15.11 -2.19
N CYS A 35 12.93 -14.18 -1.38
CA CYS A 35 12.16 -13.62 -0.28
C CYS A 35 10.93 -12.85 -0.74
N GLU A 36 11.01 -12.11 -1.85
CA GLU A 36 9.86 -11.41 -2.44
C GLU A 36 8.82 -12.41 -2.97
N VAL A 37 9.25 -13.45 -3.66
CA VAL A 37 8.35 -14.51 -4.16
C VAL A 37 7.67 -15.24 -3.01
N LEU A 38 8.43 -15.65 -1.99
CA LEU A 38 7.88 -16.29 -0.80
C LEU A 38 6.93 -15.36 -0.03
N GLY A 39 7.30 -14.10 0.14
CA GLY A 39 6.46 -13.09 0.77
C GLY A 39 5.14 -12.89 0.03
N GLY A 40 5.18 -12.83 -1.30
CA GLY A 40 3.99 -12.76 -2.16
C GLY A 40 3.09 -13.99 -2.04
N MET A 41 3.67 -15.19 -2.02
CA MET A 41 2.92 -16.43 -1.81
C MET A 41 2.25 -16.47 -0.43
N CYS A 42 2.98 -16.14 0.62
CA CYS A 42 2.44 -16.09 1.98
C CYS A 42 1.31 -15.06 2.11
N LEU A 43 1.47 -13.88 1.48
CA LEU A 43 0.45 -12.85 1.46
C LEU A 43 -0.81 -13.34 0.75
N ASN A 44 -0.69 -13.98 -0.40
CA ASN A 44 -1.83 -14.52 -1.15
C ASN A 44 -2.58 -15.60 -0.37
N ILE A 45 -1.86 -16.51 0.30
CA ILE A 45 -2.47 -17.54 1.17
C ILE A 45 -3.19 -16.86 2.35
N PHE A 46 -2.56 -15.90 2.99
CA PHE A 46 -3.15 -15.15 4.10
C PHE A 46 -4.43 -14.44 3.68
N LEU A 47 -4.41 -13.72 2.54
CA LEU A 47 -5.59 -13.03 2.03
C LEU A 47 -6.70 -14.01 1.67
N SER A 48 -6.37 -15.14 1.05
CA SER A 48 -7.35 -16.18 0.73
C SER A 48 -8.02 -16.74 1.98
N CYS A 49 -7.24 -17.09 2.99
CA CYS A 49 -7.77 -17.56 4.28
C CYS A 49 -8.61 -16.49 4.98
N ALA A 50 -8.18 -15.24 4.95
CA ALA A 50 -8.92 -14.12 5.52
C ALA A 50 -10.28 -13.92 4.82
N LEU A 51 -10.31 -13.96 3.48
CA LEU A 51 -11.54 -13.86 2.70
C LEU A 51 -12.49 -15.04 2.94
N MET A 52 -11.97 -16.26 3.07
CA MET A 52 -12.77 -17.45 3.38
C MET A 52 -13.38 -17.41 4.79
N SER A 53 -12.73 -16.72 5.73
CA SER A 53 -13.24 -16.56 7.09
C SER A 53 -14.34 -15.49 7.23
N LEU A 54 -14.55 -14.67 6.20
CA LEU A 54 -15.61 -13.65 6.17
C LEU A 54 -16.99 -14.31 6.06
N LYS A 55 -17.90 -13.88 6.93
CA LYS A 55 -19.32 -14.32 6.91
C LYS A 55 -20.05 -13.61 5.76
N LEU A 56 -19.95 -14.14 4.57
CA LEU A 56 -20.48 -13.53 3.35
C LEU A 56 -21.98 -13.23 3.40
N TRP A 57 -22.77 -14.04 4.15
CA TRP A 57 -24.22 -13.78 4.31
C TRP A 57 -24.52 -12.51 5.11
N GLN A 58 -23.62 -12.06 6.01
CA GLN A 58 -23.75 -10.79 6.70
C GLN A 58 -23.41 -9.61 5.77
N LEU A 59 -22.50 -9.81 4.82
CA LEU A 59 -22.18 -8.82 3.81
C LEU A 59 -23.27 -8.70 2.75
N ALA A 60 -24.06 -9.76 2.49
CA ALA A 60 -25.11 -9.74 1.47
C ALA A 60 -26.17 -8.64 1.71
N SER A 61 -26.50 -8.37 2.97
CA SER A 61 -27.42 -7.29 3.33
C SER A 61 -26.83 -5.89 3.11
N LEU A 62 -25.50 -5.77 3.10
CA LEU A 62 -24.76 -4.53 2.90
C LEU A 62 -24.16 -4.42 1.49
N ALA A 63 -24.43 -5.40 0.60
CA ALA A 63 -23.80 -5.47 -0.72
C ALA A 63 -24.08 -4.22 -1.56
N VAL A 64 -25.31 -3.76 -1.59
CA VAL A 64 -25.69 -2.57 -2.38
C VAL A 64 -25.01 -1.30 -1.91
N PRO A 65 -25.12 -0.91 -0.61
CA PRO A 65 -24.44 0.30 -0.14
C PRO A 65 -22.90 0.19 -0.23
N LEU A 66 -22.35 -1.00 -0.03
CA LEU A 66 -20.91 -1.24 -0.12
C LEU A 66 -20.41 -1.07 -1.56
N THR A 67 -21.11 -1.66 -2.53
CA THR A 67 -20.78 -1.51 -3.96
C THR A 67 -20.88 -0.06 -4.40
N LEU A 68 -21.93 0.65 -3.99
CA LEU A 68 -22.10 2.06 -4.34
C LEU A 68 -20.96 2.91 -3.76
N THR A 69 -20.60 2.68 -2.50
CA THR A 69 -19.50 3.38 -1.84
C THR A 69 -18.17 3.13 -2.55
N LEU A 70 -17.89 1.88 -2.93
CA LEU A 70 -16.67 1.53 -3.67
C LEU A 70 -16.63 2.20 -5.04
N LEU A 71 -17.73 2.24 -5.77
CA LEU A 71 -17.79 2.92 -7.08
C LEU A 71 -17.54 4.42 -6.94
N ILE A 72 -18.14 5.06 -5.95
CA ILE A 72 -17.89 6.49 -5.65
C ILE A 72 -16.42 6.70 -5.28
N GLN A 73 -15.85 5.85 -4.45
CA GLN A 73 -14.45 5.92 -4.04
C GLN A 73 -13.50 5.81 -5.24
N VAL A 74 -13.74 4.86 -6.15
CA VAL A 74 -12.95 4.72 -7.38
C VAL A 74 -13.03 5.97 -8.24
N ALA A 75 -14.23 6.52 -8.42
CA ALA A 75 -14.43 7.73 -9.21
C ALA A 75 -13.71 8.94 -8.59
N VAL A 76 -13.83 9.14 -7.27
CA VAL A 76 -13.19 10.24 -6.54
C VAL A 76 -11.66 10.13 -6.60
N ILE A 77 -11.09 8.95 -6.35
CA ILE A 77 -9.64 8.73 -6.40
C ILE A 77 -9.12 8.92 -7.83
N GLY A 78 -9.81 8.39 -8.83
CA GLY A 78 -9.44 8.59 -10.24
C GLY A 78 -9.45 10.06 -10.65
N ALA A 79 -10.49 10.78 -10.27
CA ALA A 79 -10.57 12.23 -10.49
C ALA A 79 -9.45 12.99 -9.75
N PHE A 80 -9.19 12.67 -8.50
CA PHE A 80 -8.12 13.25 -7.70
C PHE A 80 -6.74 13.01 -8.33
N ALA A 81 -6.46 11.77 -8.72
CA ALA A 81 -5.20 11.40 -9.35
C ALA A 81 -4.99 12.14 -10.69
N TYR A 82 -6.04 12.27 -11.51
CA TYR A 82 -5.97 12.94 -12.79
C TYR A 82 -5.89 14.45 -12.67
N PHE A 83 -6.79 15.07 -11.90
CA PHE A 83 -6.88 16.55 -11.85
C PHE A 83 -5.85 17.18 -10.92
N ILE A 84 -5.46 16.50 -9.85
CA ILE A 84 -4.56 17.06 -8.85
C ILE A 84 -3.16 16.48 -9.03
N ILE A 85 -2.98 15.18 -8.85
CA ILE A 85 -1.62 14.59 -8.83
C ILE A 85 -0.93 14.77 -10.18
N PHE A 86 -1.60 14.41 -11.28
CA PHE A 86 -1.00 14.51 -12.60
C PHE A 86 -0.65 15.96 -12.99
N ARG A 87 -1.48 16.93 -12.62
CA ARG A 87 -1.20 18.35 -12.91
C ARG A 87 -0.14 18.96 -12.01
N VAL A 88 -0.19 18.67 -10.71
CA VAL A 88 0.78 19.23 -9.74
C VAL A 88 2.19 18.69 -9.99
N MET A 89 2.29 17.44 -10.44
CA MET A 89 3.58 16.80 -10.74
C MET A 89 4.12 17.11 -12.15
N GLY A 90 3.54 18.06 -12.86
CA GLY A 90 4.08 18.57 -14.13
C GLY A 90 3.63 17.86 -15.40
N GLY A 91 2.65 16.93 -15.35
CA GLY A 91 2.00 16.34 -16.53
C GLY A 91 2.87 15.40 -17.39
N GLY A 92 4.04 15.00 -16.90
CA GLY A 92 4.97 14.11 -17.60
C GLY A 92 4.74 12.62 -17.29
N TYR A 93 5.61 11.77 -17.82
CA TYR A 93 5.56 10.32 -17.59
C TYR A 93 5.63 9.96 -16.10
N GLU A 94 6.56 10.56 -15.37
CA GLU A 94 6.67 10.34 -13.92
C GLU A 94 5.41 10.73 -13.16
N ALA A 95 4.76 11.83 -13.56
CA ALA A 95 3.47 12.24 -13.01
C ALA A 95 2.36 11.21 -13.27
N ALA A 96 2.35 10.57 -14.43
CA ALA A 96 1.41 9.49 -14.74
C ALA A 96 1.65 8.26 -13.87
N VAL A 97 2.90 7.86 -13.65
CA VAL A 97 3.26 6.75 -12.76
C VAL A 97 2.90 7.07 -11.31
N MET A 98 3.13 8.30 -10.85
CA MET A 98 2.70 8.76 -9.52
C MET A 98 1.18 8.74 -9.36
N ALA A 99 0.43 9.18 -10.39
CA ALA A 99 -1.03 9.11 -10.40
C ALA A 99 -1.53 7.67 -10.31
N ALA A 100 -0.93 6.73 -11.06
CA ALA A 100 -1.24 5.31 -10.98
C ALA A 100 -0.92 4.71 -9.59
N GLY A 101 0.22 5.09 -9.00
CA GLY A 101 0.58 4.73 -7.63
C GLY A 101 -0.41 5.27 -6.60
N THR A 102 -0.84 6.52 -6.76
CA THR A 102 -1.84 7.15 -5.87
C THR A 102 -3.19 6.43 -5.95
N CYS A 103 -3.63 6.01 -7.14
CA CYS A 103 -4.84 5.20 -7.28
C CYS A 103 -4.71 3.86 -6.56
N GLY A 104 -3.58 3.18 -6.69
CA GLY A 104 -3.32 1.92 -5.99
C GLY A 104 -3.29 2.08 -4.47
N PHE A 105 -2.71 3.17 -3.99
CA PHE A 105 -2.65 3.49 -2.56
C PHE A 105 -4.03 3.83 -1.99
N GLY A 106 -4.79 4.67 -2.68
CA GLY A 106 -6.09 5.13 -2.20
C GLY A 106 -7.20 4.08 -2.26
N LEU A 107 -7.08 3.08 -3.13
CA LEU A 107 -8.02 1.95 -3.24
C LEU A 107 -7.55 0.69 -2.49
N GLY A 108 -6.34 0.70 -1.97
CA GLY A 108 -5.77 -0.47 -1.34
C GLY A 108 -4.72 -0.11 -0.28
N ALA A 109 -3.48 -0.47 -0.57
CA ALA A 109 -2.35 -0.26 0.33
C ALA A 109 -1.07 -0.02 -0.48
N THR A 110 0.04 0.26 0.21
CA THR A 110 1.35 0.47 -0.41
C THR A 110 1.75 -0.62 -1.43
N PRO A 111 1.53 -1.92 -1.20
CA PRO A 111 1.82 -2.94 -2.21
C PRO A 111 1.03 -2.77 -3.51
N ASN A 112 -0.23 -2.35 -3.44
CA ASN A 112 -1.06 -2.10 -4.62
C ASN A 112 -0.56 -0.87 -5.41
N ALA A 113 -0.09 0.16 -4.72
CA ALA A 113 0.55 1.31 -5.36
C ALA A 113 1.80 0.88 -6.15
N ILE A 114 2.65 0.07 -5.53
CA ILE A 114 3.87 -0.46 -6.17
C ILE A 114 3.51 -1.34 -7.38
N ALA A 115 2.51 -2.22 -7.24
CA ALA A 115 2.04 -3.06 -8.34
C ALA A 115 1.54 -2.24 -9.54
N ASN A 116 0.77 -1.18 -9.29
CA ASN A 116 0.29 -0.28 -10.34
C ASN A 116 1.45 0.47 -11.02
N MET A 117 2.43 0.95 -10.25
CA MET A 117 3.62 1.59 -10.79
C MET A 117 4.48 0.63 -11.62
N ASN A 118 4.67 -0.62 -11.12
CA ASN A 118 5.38 -1.66 -11.87
C ASN A 118 4.75 -1.93 -13.22
N ALA A 119 3.43 -2.11 -13.28
CA ALA A 119 2.71 -2.34 -14.52
C ALA A 119 2.88 -1.23 -15.55
N MET A 120 3.02 0.03 -15.11
CA MET A 120 3.34 1.16 -15.98
C MET A 120 4.82 1.13 -16.41
N CYS A 121 5.73 0.88 -15.48
CA CYS A 121 7.16 0.90 -15.73
C CYS A 121 7.63 -0.24 -16.62
N GLU A 122 7.05 -1.42 -16.52
CA GLU A 122 7.33 -2.56 -17.41
C GLU A 122 7.03 -2.23 -18.88
N ARG A 123 6.06 -1.37 -19.12
CA ARG A 123 5.62 -1.04 -20.48
C ARG A 123 6.29 0.21 -21.06
N TYR A 124 6.62 1.18 -20.23
CA TYR A 124 7.02 2.51 -20.68
C TYR A 124 8.40 2.97 -20.17
N GLY A 125 9.04 2.17 -19.31
CA GLY A 125 10.36 2.46 -18.74
C GLY A 125 10.31 2.84 -17.26
N SER A 126 11.46 2.94 -16.62
CA SER A 126 11.57 3.17 -15.17
C SER A 126 11.28 4.62 -14.77
N ALA A 127 10.56 4.81 -13.66
CA ALA A 127 10.23 6.10 -13.06
C ALA A 127 10.77 6.18 -11.62
N HIS A 128 12.05 6.47 -11.47
CA HIS A 128 12.76 6.40 -10.18
C HIS A 128 12.17 7.35 -9.12
N THR A 129 11.76 8.55 -9.52
CA THR A 129 11.18 9.54 -8.61
C THR A 129 9.85 9.07 -8.03
N ALA A 130 9.00 8.43 -8.85
CA ALA A 130 7.72 7.91 -8.41
C ALA A 130 7.87 6.82 -7.33
N TYR A 131 8.83 5.91 -7.50
CA TYR A 131 9.09 4.84 -6.51
C TYR A 131 9.62 5.34 -5.18
N PHE A 132 10.25 6.49 -5.16
CA PHE A 132 10.69 7.11 -3.92
C PHE A 132 9.57 7.91 -3.25
N VAL A 133 8.86 8.72 -4.02
CA VAL A 133 7.88 9.68 -3.51
C VAL A 133 6.60 9.00 -3.02
N ILE A 134 6.02 8.07 -3.79
CA ILE A 134 4.72 7.47 -3.46
C ILE A 134 4.74 6.64 -2.17
N PRO A 135 5.69 5.72 -1.94
CA PRO A 135 5.74 4.99 -0.68
C PRO A 135 6.03 5.90 0.53
N LEU A 136 6.84 6.94 0.35
CA LEU A 136 7.17 7.87 1.41
C LEU A 136 5.94 8.69 1.83
N ILE A 137 5.21 9.28 0.87
CA ILE A 137 3.98 10.02 1.14
C ILE A 137 2.92 9.10 1.74
N GLY A 138 2.77 7.90 1.19
CA GLY A 138 1.84 6.91 1.68
C GLY A 138 2.06 6.56 3.14
N ALA A 139 3.29 6.18 3.50
CA ALA A 139 3.62 5.73 4.85
C ALA A 139 3.54 6.85 5.91
N PHE A 140 3.92 8.09 5.54
CA PHE A 140 3.98 9.17 6.53
C PHE A 140 2.74 10.06 6.52
N VAL A 141 2.31 10.51 5.35
CA VAL A 141 1.23 11.51 5.26
C VAL A 141 -0.14 10.84 5.31
N VAL A 142 -0.35 9.82 4.48
CA VAL A 142 -1.67 9.19 4.35
C VAL A 142 -2.02 8.39 5.60
N ASP A 143 -1.11 7.59 6.14
CA ASP A 143 -1.35 6.79 7.33
C ASP A 143 -1.59 7.68 8.57
N PHE A 144 -0.82 8.75 8.72
CA PHE A 144 -0.99 9.70 9.81
C PHE A 144 -2.34 10.46 9.72
N LEU A 145 -2.70 10.93 8.52
CA LEU A 145 -3.99 11.60 8.30
C LEU A 145 -5.16 10.65 8.52
N ASN A 146 -5.07 9.42 8.03
CA ASN A 146 -6.11 8.42 8.19
C ASN A 146 -6.36 8.08 9.67
N ALA A 147 -5.29 7.88 10.44
CA ALA A 147 -5.40 7.65 11.88
C ALA A 147 -6.02 8.85 12.62
N SER A 148 -5.64 10.07 12.23
CA SER A 148 -6.18 11.30 12.82
C SER A 148 -7.67 11.49 12.51
N ILE A 149 -8.06 11.27 11.26
CA ILE A 149 -9.47 11.36 10.83
C ILE A 149 -10.32 10.33 11.54
N LEU A 150 -9.87 9.07 11.62
CA LEU A 150 -10.58 8.02 12.35
C LEU A 150 -10.77 8.37 13.82
N MET A 151 -9.74 8.94 14.46
CA MET A 151 -9.83 9.36 15.87
C MET A 151 -10.86 10.47 16.08
N VAL A 152 -10.91 11.45 15.19
CA VAL A 152 -11.92 12.53 15.23
C VAL A 152 -13.32 11.97 15.03
N PHE A 153 -13.54 11.09 14.04
CA PHE A 153 -14.83 10.47 13.79
C PHE A 153 -15.31 9.62 14.97
N MET A 154 -14.43 8.84 15.57
CA MET A 154 -14.75 8.03 16.74
C MET A 154 -15.15 8.89 17.96
N ASN A 155 -14.53 10.06 18.12
CA ASN A 155 -14.89 11.00 19.19
C ASN A 155 -16.21 11.74 18.92
N LEU A 156 -16.56 11.99 17.66
CA LEU A 156 -17.81 12.64 17.27
C LEU A 156 -19.03 11.72 17.38
N LEU A 157 -18.84 10.42 17.21
CA LEU A 157 -19.89 9.40 17.25
C LEU A 157 -20.13 8.82 18.66
N LYS A 158 -19.37 9.28 19.66
CA LYS A 158 -19.48 8.86 21.05
C LYS A 158 -20.29 9.86 21.87
#